data_960869a86c4ae0275c33e209e5ed0da1
#
_entry.id   960869a86c4ae0275c33e209e5ed0da1
#
_cell.length_a   1.000
_cell.length_b   1.000
_cell.length_c   1.000
_cell.angle_alpha   90.00
_cell.angle_beta   90.00
_cell.angle_gamma   90.00
#
_symmetry.space_group_name_H-M   'P 1'
#
loop_
_entity.id
_entity.type
_entity.pdbx_description
1 polymer ?
#
loop_
_entity_poly.entity_id
_entity_poly.type
_entity_poly.pdbx_seq_one_letter_code
_entity_poly.pdbx_strand_id
1 'polypeptide(L)'
;RTAATASALMIGLALMSLMAVFGASASASTQSTIERVVTSQYIISNVIGQPFSPDIAEQVEDLDGVASVASMRQAFVDVDGTGSAVGGIDPSAFGVELALPVEEGSLQDLRDGTVAIDAGTARGGDIEVGDTVEVDFQAGKQELEVVALFPAGQGLGFSHLTTQQTLEDGGLAPVDAFVYVVKESDADTDEVREAIETVIEDQPTVTVKDPEGYAAEQQEQINQFLAFIYGLLGLSVIIAILGVVNTLSLSVIERTREVGLLRAVGVTRRQLRRMVILESVVIAVFGGLLGVIMGTGFGSAVVIALEDQGLSDLAIPWPVLVTFVVVSGILGILAALFPAFRAARLNVLQAITAQ
;
A
#
# COMPACT_ATOMS: atom_id res chain seq x y z
N ARG A 1 34.27 11.96 -4.95
CA ARG A 1 33.35 12.19 -6.12
C ARG A 1 32.52 10.95 -6.42
N THR A 2 33.10 9.76 -6.49
CA THR A 2 32.38 8.48 -6.65
C THR A 2 31.38 8.21 -5.54
N ALA A 3 31.68 8.62 -4.29
CA ALA A 3 30.74 8.49 -3.17
C ALA A 3 29.45 9.32 -3.38
N ALA A 4 29.56 10.53 -3.90
CA ALA A 4 28.39 11.39 -4.13
C ALA A 4 27.42 10.82 -5.19
N THR A 5 27.94 10.16 -6.23
CA THR A 5 27.12 9.53 -7.29
C THR A 5 26.50 8.22 -6.81
N ALA A 6 27.24 7.41 -6.06
CA ALA A 6 26.70 6.22 -5.42
C ALA A 6 25.58 6.57 -4.42
N SER A 7 25.73 7.69 -3.67
CA SER A 7 24.72 8.16 -2.72
C SER A 7 23.41 8.55 -3.39
N ALA A 8 23.43 9.21 -4.55
CA ALA A 8 22.21 9.58 -5.25
C ALA A 8 21.39 8.36 -5.72
N LEU A 9 22.09 7.35 -6.27
CA LEU A 9 21.46 6.08 -6.66
C LEU A 9 20.97 5.30 -5.43
N MET A 10 21.77 5.29 -4.36
CA MET A 10 21.42 4.66 -3.09
C MET A 10 20.12 5.24 -2.51
N ILE A 11 19.98 6.58 -2.47
CA ILE A 11 18.79 7.25 -1.94
C ILE A 11 17.55 6.90 -2.78
N GLY A 12 17.65 6.95 -4.12
CA GLY A 12 16.56 6.61 -5.01
C GLY A 12 16.08 5.15 -4.79
N LEU A 13 17.01 4.21 -4.72
CA LEU A 13 16.69 2.79 -4.48
C LEU A 13 16.25 2.52 -3.04
N ALA A 14 16.74 3.29 -2.05
CA ALA A 14 16.25 3.18 -0.69
C ALA A 14 14.79 3.58 -0.58
N LEU A 15 14.38 4.70 -1.21
CA LEU A 15 12.99 5.12 -1.25
C LEU A 15 12.10 4.13 -2.01
N MET A 16 12.56 3.60 -3.14
CA MET A 16 11.82 2.57 -3.88
C MET A 16 11.65 1.29 -3.04
N SER A 17 12.69 0.87 -2.33
CA SER A 17 12.65 -0.33 -1.47
C SER A 17 11.78 -0.13 -0.24
N LEU A 18 11.80 1.07 0.35
CA LEU A 18 10.89 1.45 1.44
C LEU A 18 9.44 1.33 0.98
N MET A 19 9.11 1.94 -0.18
CA MET A 19 7.76 1.87 -0.74
C MET A 19 7.35 0.45 -1.14
N ALA A 20 8.30 -0.39 -1.59
CA ALA A 20 8.04 -1.79 -1.90
C ALA A 20 7.66 -2.59 -0.64
N VAL A 21 8.37 -2.41 0.46
CA VAL A 21 8.05 -3.06 1.74
C VAL A 21 6.73 -2.54 2.29
N PHE A 22 6.52 -1.23 2.29
CA PHE A 22 5.27 -0.62 2.74
C PHE A 22 4.07 -1.15 1.96
N GLY A 23 4.13 -1.12 0.62
CA GLY A 23 3.03 -1.59 -0.22
C GLY A 23 2.76 -3.09 -0.11
N ALA A 24 3.81 -3.92 -0.01
CA ALA A 24 3.66 -5.35 0.22
C ALA A 24 3.02 -5.64 1.58
N SER A 25 3.40 -4.89 2.62
CA SER A 25 2.84 -5.02 3.96
C SER A 25 1.39 -4.54 4.01
N ALA A 26 1.06 -3.42 3.36
CA ALA A 26 -0.31 -2.94 3.26
C ALA A 26 -1.21 -3.96 2.56
N SER A 27 -0.77 -4.53 1.43
CA SER A 27 -1.50 -5.59 0.73
C SER A 27 -1.68 -6.84 1.60
N ALA A 28 -0.64 -7.28 2.31
CA ALA A 28 -0.72 -8.43 3.19
C ALA A 28 -1.68 -8.20 4.36
N SER A 29 -1.62 -7.02 5.00
CA SER A 29 -2.52 -6.65 6.10
C SER A 29 -3.97 -6.56 5.63
N THR A 30 -4.24 -5.96 4.47
CA THR A 30 -5.59 -5.88 3.90
C THR A 30 -6.14 -7.29 3.60
N GLN A 31 -5.36 -8.14 2.93
CA GLN A 31 -5.78 -9.51 2.62
C GLN A 31 -6.06 -10.31 3.89
N SER A 32 -5.16 -10.28 4.86
CA SER A 32 -5.31 -11.04 6.11
C SER A 32 -6.49 -10.54 6.96
N THR A 33 -6.81 -9.24 6.91
CA THR A 33 -7.99 -8.67 7.57
C THR A 33 -9.27 -9.17 6.91
N ILE A 34 -9.38 -9.09 5.58
CA ILE A 34 -10.55 -9.57 4.84
C ILE A 34 -10.78 -11.05 5.11
N GLU A 35 -9.74 -11.89 5.00
CA GLU A 35 -9.83 -13.34 5.24
C GLU A 35 -10.23 -13.69 6.68
N ARG A 36 -9.87 -12.88 7.66
CA ARG A 36 -10.17 -13.12 9.08
C ARG A 36 -11.53 -12.59 9.49
N VAL A 37 -11.92 -11.43 8.99
CA VAL A 37 -13.11 -10.70 9.46
C VAL A 37 -14.34 -11.01 8.62
N VAL A 38 -14.19 -11.19 7.31
CA VAL A 38 -15.34 -11.44 6.42
C VAL A 38 -15.63 -12.92 6.36
N THR A 39 -16.80 -13.32 6.85
CA THR A 39 -17.31 -14.71 6.81
C THR A 39 -18.35 -14.91 5.71
N SER A 40 -18.91 -13.84 5.19
CA SER A 40 -19.85 -13.85 4.07
C SER A 40 -19.19 -14.35 2.76
N GLN A 41 -19.99 -14.96 1.89
CA GLN A 41 -19.53 -15.46 0.60
C GLN A 41 -19.43 -14.37 -0.44
N TYR A 42 -20.19 -13.27 -0.31
CA TYR A 42 -20.16 -12.16 -1.24
C TYR A 42 -20.10 -10.82 -0.51
N ILE A 43 -19.39 -9.89 -1.15
CA ILE A 43 -19.29 -8.49 -0.78
C ILE A 43 -19.76 -7.68 -1.97
N ILE A 44 -20.79 -6.88 -1.78
CA ILE A 44 -21.26 -5.90 -2.77
C ILE A 44 -20.65 -4.56 -2.37
N SER A 45 -19.95 -3.92 -3.28
CA SER A 45 -19.28 -2.64 -3.03
C SER A 45 -19.20 -1.82 -4.30
N ASN A 46 -18.92 -0.53 -4.14
CA ASN A 46 -18.73 0.37 -5.28
C ASN A 46 -17.23 0.53 -5.56
N VAL A 47 -16.78 0.22 -6.78
CA VAL A 47 -15.36 0.28 -7.19
C VAL A 47 -14.71 1.65 -7.04
N ILE A 48 -15.51 2.73 -7.00
CA ILE A 48 -15.01 4.09 -6.77
C ILE A 48 -15.24 4.58 -5.33
N GLY A 49 -15.64 3.68 -4.43
CA GLY A 49 -15.83 3.96 -2.99
C GLY A 49 -16.98 4.91 -2.67
N GLN A 50 -17.93 5.10 -3.59
CA GLN A 50 -19.14 5.88 -3.33
C GLN A 50 -20.23 5.02 -2.72
N PRO A 51 -21.02 5.54 -1.77
CA PRO A 51 -22.17 4.82 -1.26
C PRO A 51 -23.25 4.66 -2.33
N PHE A 52 -24.11 3.67 -2.13
CA PHE A 52 -25.21 3.32 -3.04
C PHE A 52 -26.54 3.16 -2.28
N SER A 53 -27.67 2.93 -3.01
CA SER A 53 -28.98 2.81 -2.41
C SER A 53 -29.10 1.59 -1.49
N PRO A 54 -29.74 1.72 -0.32
CA PRO A 54 -30.04 0.58 0.56
C PRO A 54 -31.03 -0.41 -0.09
N ASP A 55 -31.78 0.00 -1.11
CA ASP A 55 -32.69 -0.87 -1.86
C ASP A 55 -31.97 -2.12 -2.43
N ILE A 56 -30.65 -2.05 -2.65
CA ILE A 56 -29.87 -3.19 -3.13
C ILE A 56 -29.83 -4.28 -2.05
N ALA A 57 -29.56 -3.91 -0.80
CA ALA A 57 -29.53 -4.87 0.31
C ALA A 57 -30.89 -5.54 0.48
N GLU A 58 -31.99 -4.76 0.43
CA GLU A 58 -33.36 -5.28 0.54
C GLU A 58 -33.70 -6.24 -0.62
N GLN A 59 -33.37 -5.88 -1.85
CA GLN A 59 -33.59 -6.75 -3.02
C GLN A 59 -32.76 -8.03 -3.01
N VAL A 60 -31.52 -7.95 -2.50
CA VAL A 60 -30.64 -9.12 -2.37
C VAL A 60 -31.11 -10.07 -1.27
N GLU A 61 -31.66 -9.54 -0.18
CA GLU A 61 -32.21 -10.34 0.92
C GLU A 61 -33.40 -11.20 0.46
N ASP A 62 -34.20 -10.70 -0.51
CA ASP A 62 -35.35 -11.40 -1.07
C ASP A 62 -34.99 -12.45 -2.14
N LEU A 63 -33.72 -12.64 -2.48
CA LEU A 63 -33.29 -13.61 -3.49
C LEU A 63 -33.32 -15.05 -2.96
N ASP A 64 -33.74 -15.98 -3.82
CA ASP A 64 -33.63 -17.42 -3.52
C ASP A 64 -32.16 -17.82 -3.35
N GLY A 65 -31.87 -18.59 -2.29
CA GLY A 65 -30.53 -19.06 -1.97
C GLY A 65 -29.67 -18.09 -1.13
N VAL A 66 -30.22 -16.93 -0.75
CA VAL A 66 -29.63 -16.00 0.22
C VAL A 66 -30.11 -16.35 1.62
N ALA A 67 -29.19 -16.56 2.56
CA ALA A 67 -29.51 -16.90 3.96
C ALA A 67 -29.62 -15.65 4.83
N SER A 68 -28.72 -14.68 4.64
CA SER A 68 -28.73 -13.41 5.37
C SER A 68 -27.94 -12.34 4.62
N VAL A 69 -28.27 -11.09 4.92
CA VAL A 69 -27.64 -9.90 4.36
C VAL A 69 -27.36 -8.91 5.48
N ALA A 70 -26.15 -8.36 5.50
CA ALA A 70 -25.81 -7.25 6.38
C ALA A 70 -25.28 -6.08 5.57
N SER A 71 -25.90 -4.93 5.69
CA SER A 71 -25.39 -3.70 5.10
C SER A 71 -24.52 -2.93 6.11
N MET A 72 -23.48 -2.28 5.60
CA MET A 72 -22.62 -1.40 6.36
C MET A 72 -22.63 -0.01 5.72
N ARG A 73 -23.00 0.98 6.50
CA ARG A 73 -22.98 2.39 6.14
C ARG A 73 -21.68 3.04 6.51
N GLN A 74 -21.32 4.11 5.85
CA GLN A 74 -20.09 4.86 6.10
C GLN A 74 -20.40 6.33 6.36
N ALA A 75 -19.74 6.86 7.39
CA ALA A 75 -19.69 8.28 7.66
C ALA A 75 -18.24 8.72 7.85
N PHE A 76 -17.95 9.96 7.46
CA PHE A 76 -16.70 10.62 7.83
C PHE A 76 -17.05 11.83 8.69
N VAL A 77 -16.77 11.72 9.98
CA VAL A 77 -17.16 12.68 11.01
C VAL A 77 -15.99 13.01 11.92
N ASP A 78 -16.11 14.08 12.68
CA ASP A 78 -15.14 14.41 13.71
C ASP A 78 -15.48 13.66 15.00
N VAL A 79 -14.49 12.93 15.52
CA VAL A 79 -14.57 12.23 16.81
C VAL A 79 -13.47 12.80 17.70
N ASP A 80 -13.84 13.45 18.80
CA ASP A 80 -12.96 14.11 19.77
C ASP A 80 -11.94 15.08 19.10
N GLY A 81 -12.39 15.83 18.06
CA GLY A 81 -11.55 16.78 17.34
C GLY A 81 -10.69 16.15 16.23
N THR A 82 -10.89 14.87 15.91
CA THR A 82 -10.16 14.15 14.87
C THR A 82 -11.10 13.59 13.82
N GLY A 83 -10.88 13.93 12.55
CA GLY A 83 -11.65 13.38 11.43
C GLY A 83 -11.48 11.86 11.33
N SER A 84 -12.57 11.11 11.49
CA SER A 84 -12.57 9.65 11.59
C SER A 84 -13.59 9.01 10.65
N ALA A 85 -13.27 7.83 10.12
CA ALA A 85 -14.21 7.00 9.40
C ALA A 85 -15.01 6.16 10.41
N VAL A 86 -16.33 6.33 10.38
CA VAL A 86 -17.27 5.62 11.25
C VAL A 86 -18.14 4.70 10.41
N GLY A 87 -18.18 3.41 10.76
CA GLY A 87 -19.05 2.41 10.15
C GLY A 87 -20.32 2.24 10.97
N GLY A 88 -21.47 2.22 10.31
CA GLY A 88 -22.76 1.87 10.90
C GLY A 88 -23.21 0.50 10.43
N ILE A 89 -23.43 -0.44 11.35
CA ILE A 89 -23.80 -1.81 11.06
C ILE A 89 -24.86 -2.31 12.05
N ASP A 90 -25.70 -3.25 11.63
CA ASP A 90 -26.55 -3.98 12.57
C ASP A 90 -25.68 -4.95 13.39
N PRO A 91 -25.74 -4.91 14.73
CA PRO A 91 -24.94 -5.80 15.58
C PRO A 91 -25.18 -7.30 15.34
N SER A 92 -26.33 -7.69 14.78
CA SER A 92 -26.63 -9.09 14.44
C SER A 92 -25.72 -9.66 13.34
N ALA A 93 -25.08 -8.81 12.56
CA ALA A 93 -24.08 -9.20 11.55
C ALA A 93 -22.82 -9.84 12.16
N PHE A 94 -22.51 -9.50 13.41
CA PHE A 94 -21.34 -10.07 14.06
C PHE A 94 -21.55 -11.54 14.45
N GLY A 95 -20.69 -12.40 13.95
CA GLY A 95 -20.75 -13.86 14.10
C GLY A 95 -21.49 -14.58 12.98
N VAL A 96 -22.08 -13.85 12.03
CA VAL A 96 -22.75 -14.39 10.83
C VAL A 96 -22.01 -13.92 9.58
N GLU A 97 -22.12 -12.65 9.21
CA GLU A 97 -21.50 -12.04 8.03
C GLU A 97 -20.06 -11.58 8.30
N LEU A 98 -19.80 -11.17 9.54
CA LEU A 98 -18.50 -10.66 9.98
C LEU A 98 -18.07 -11.32 11.29
N ALA A 99 -16.83 -11.77 11.35
CA ALA A 99 -16.20 -12.34 12.56
C ALA A 99 -15.15 -11.36 13.11
N LEU A 100 -15.59 -10.15 13.50
CA LEU A 100 -14.69 -9.15 14.06
C LEU A 100 -14.25 -9.60 15.48
N PRO A 101 -12.94 -9.83 15.71
CA PRO A 101 -12.44 -10.16 17.04
C PRO A 101 -12.55 -8.96 17.99
N VAL A 102 -12.58 -9.23 19.27
CA VAL A 102 -12.69 -8.20 20.34
C VAL A 102 -11.51 -8.37 21.29
N GLU A 103 -10.83 -7.28 21.62
CA GLU A 103 -9.78 -7.25 22.64
C GLU A 103 -10.37 -7.01 24.04
N GLU A 104 -11.35 -6.10 24.14
CA GLU A 104 -11.99 -5.72 25.39
C GLU A 104 -13.46 -5.38 25.17
N GLY A 105 -14.33 -5.67 26.13
CA GLY A 105 -15.78 -5.43 26.02
C GLY A 105 -16.51 -6.48 25.17
N SER A 106 -17.61 -6.09 24.53
CA SER A 106 -18.44 -6.98 23.71
C SER A 106 -19.16 -6.24 22.59
N LEU A 107 -19.06 -6.75 21.35
CA LEU A 107 -19.86 -6.25 20.22
C LEU A 107 -21.36 -6.56 20.36
N GLN A 108 -21.74 -7.49 21.23
CA GLN A 108 -23.15 -7.77 21.54
C GLN A 108 -23.79 -6.64 22.36
N ASP A 109 -22.98 -5.80 23.01
CA ASP A 109 -23.44 -4.62 23.73
C ASP A 109 -23.59 -3.38 22.82
N LEU A 110 -23.24 -3.51 21.54
CA LEU A 110 -23.41 -2.44 20.57
C LEU A 110 -24.91 -2.18 20.33
N ARG A 111 -25.33 -0.97 20.61
CA ARG A 111 -26.72 -0.47 20.50
C ARG A 111 -26.71 1.01 20.12
N ASP A 112 -27.86 1.58 19.89
CA ASP A 112 -27.97 3.00 19.59
C ASP A 112 -27.36 3.85 20.72
N GLY A 113 -26.55 4.83 20.31
CA GLY A 113 -25.80 5.68 21.24
C GLY A 113 -24.52 5.05 21.81
N THR A 114 -24.06 3.90 21.27
CA THR A 114 -22.79 3.29 21.66
C THR A 114 -21.85 3.12 20.49
N VAL A 115 -20.57 2.88 20.78
CA VAL A 115 -19.52 2.73 19.77
C VAL A 115 -18.51 1.65 20.17
N ALA A 116 -18.05 0.87 19.21
CA ALA A 116 -16.86 0.06 19.33
C ALA A 116 -15.69 0.78 18.62
N ILE A 117 -14.51 0.77 19.23
CA ILE A 117 -13.35 1.55 18.76
C ILE A 117 -12.18 0.62 18.43
N ASP A 118 -11.44 0.97 17.40
CA ASP A 118 -10.14 0.37 17.08
C ASP A 118 -9.15 0.57 18.23
N ALA A 119 -8.51 -0.52 18.68
CA ALA A 119 -7.63 -0.50 19.84
C ALA A 119 -6.39 0.40 19.66
N GLY A 120 -5.93 0.61 18.42
CA GLY A 120 -4.85 1.56 18.13
C GLY A 120 -5.33 3.00 18.35
N THR A 121 -6.52 3.33 17.86
CA THR A 121 -7.18 4.62 18.08
C THR A 121 -7.44 4.87 19.57
N ALA A 122 -7.96 3.87 20.27
CA ALA A 122 -8.23 3.94 21.71
C ALA A 122 -6.95 4.20 22.52
N ARG A 123 -5.85 3.48 22.23
CA ARG A 123 -4.55 3.73 22.88
C ARG A 123 -4.02 5.14 22.61
N GLY A 124 -4.22 5.67 21.39
CA GLY A 124 -3.82 7.03 21.02
C GLY A 124 -4.58 8.13 21.77
N GLY A 125 -5.84 7.86 22.13
CA GLY A 125 -6.73 8.77 22.86
C GLY A 125 -6.82 8.50 24.36
N ASP A 126 -6.16 7.46 24.90
CA ASP A 126 -6.29 6.99 26.30
C ASP A 126 -7.76 6.66 26.65
N ILE A 127 -8.44 5.97 25.70
CA ILE A 127 -9.86 5.62 25.77
C ILE A 127 -10.00 4.17 26.24
N GLU A 128 -10.87 3.93 27.23
CA GLU A 128 -11.19 2.61 27.78
C GLU A 128 -12.67 2.25 27.56
N VAL A 129 -13.01 0.96 27.68
CA VAL A 129 -14.42 0.52 27.65
C VAL A 129 -15.17 1.13 28.84
N GLY A 130 -16.31 1.76 28.54
CA GLY A 130 -17.12 2.52 29.48
C GLY A 130 -16.91 4.03 29.45
N ASP A 131 -15.89 4.50 28.73
CA ASP A 131 -15.71 5.92 28.45
C ASP A 131 -16.73 6.44 27.43
N THR A 132 -16.77 7.74 27.27
CA THR A 132 -17.64 8.42 26.30
C THR A 132 -16.81 9.23 25.35
N VAL A 133 -17.08 9.12 24.05
CA VAL A 133 -16.46 9.93 23.00
C VAL A 133 -17.48 10.88 22.37
N GLU A 134 -17.05 12.11 22.07
CA GLU A 134 -17.89 13.11 21.41
C GLU A 134 -17.78 12.96 19.90
N VAL A 135 -18.90 12.75 19.23
CA VAL A 135 -18.96 12.67 17.76
C VAL A 135 -19.73 13.88 17.22
N ASP A 136 -19.10 14.65 16.33
CA ASP A 136 -19.71 15.83 15.71
C ASP A 136 -20.41 15.42 14.39
N PHE A 137 -21.68 15.09 14.51
CA PHE A 137 -22.55 14.73 13.39
C PHE A 137 -23.18 15.96 12.73
N GLN A 138 -23.80 15.76 11.57
CA GLN A 138 -24.52 16.84 10.87
C GLN A 138 -25.71 17.41 11.67
N ALA A 139 -26.38 16.56 12.46
CA ALA A 139 -27.48 16.97 13.33
C ALA A 139 -27.02 17.60 14.65
N GLY A 140 -25.73 17.60 14.93
CA GLY A 140 -25.11 18.13 16.16
C GLY A 140 -24.23 17.10 16.87
N LYS A 141 -23.62 17.53 17.95
CA LYS A 141 -22.74 16.68 18.74
C LYS A 141 -23.53 15.65 19.55
N GLN A 142 -23.03 14.43 19.56
CA GLN A 142 -23.56 13.32 20.35
C GLN A 142 -22.42 12.67 21.12
N GLU A 143 -22.74 12.25 22.35
CA GLU A 143 -21.85 11.46 23.18
C GLU A 143 -22.18 9.98 22.98
N LEU A 144 -21.17 9.16 22.60
CA LEU A 144 -21.33 7.72 22.43
C LEU A 144 -20.51 6.97 23.48
N GLU A 145 -21.15 6.02 24.19
CA GLU A 145 -20.49 5.15 25.16
C GLU A 145 -19.65 4.08 24.43
N VAL A 146 -18.40 3.89 24.85
CA VAL A 146 -17.50 2.87 24.29
C VAL A 146 -17.83 1.51 24.92
N VAL A 147 -18.27 0.54 24.12
CA VAL A 147 -18.70 -0.79 24.59
C VAL A 147 -17.73 -1.91 24.25
N ALA A 148 -16.87 -1.70 23.25
CA ALA A 148 -15.88 -2.69 22.85
C ALA A 148 -14.64 -2.05 22.21
N LEU A 149 -13.51 -2.71 22.37
CA LEU A 149 -12.29 -2.44 21.61
C LEU A 149 -11.99 -3.63 20.70
N PHE A 150 -11.73 -3.38 19.43
CA PHE A 150 -11.34 -4.41 18.45
C PHE A 150 -9.91 -4.17 17.97
N PRO A 151 -9.18 -5.23 17.53
CA PRO A 151 -7.78 -5.10 17.12
C PRO A 151 -7.56 -4.08 16.03
N ALA A 152 -6.45 -3.37 16.11
CA ALA A 152 -6.08 -2.31 15.20
C ALA A 152 -6.14 -2.75 13.72
N GLY A 153 -6.80 -1.95 12.89
CA GLY A 153 -6.94 -2.17 11.45
C GLY A 153 -7.90 -3.31 11.04
N GLN A 154 -8.59 -3.94 11.98
CA GLN A 154 -9.54 -5.02 11.66
C GLN A 154 -10.98 -4.55 11.45
N GLY A 155 -11.26 -3.26 11.63
CA GLY A 155 -12.58 -2.67 11.37
C GLY A 155 -12.91 -2.44 9.88
N LEU A 156 -12.27 -3.16 8.94
CA LEU A 156 -12.51 -3.07 7.50
C LEU A 156 -12.41 -1.64 6.93
N GLY A 157 -11.47 -0.85 7.47
CA GLY A 157 -11.25 0.56 7.09
C GLY A 157 -11.94 1.57 8.02
N PHE A 158 -12.67 1.12 9.03
CA PHE A 158 -13.31 1.97 10.02
C PHE A 158 -12.55 1.89 11.36
N SER A 159 -12.29 3.04 11.95
CA SER A 159 -11.73 3.13 13.31
C SER A 159 -12.81 3.11 14.40
N HIS A 160 -14.04 3.36 14.03
CA HIS A 160 -15.20 3.37 14.92
C HIS A 160 -16.36 2.62 14.26
N LEU A 161 -17.05 1.78 15.02
CA LEU A 161 -18.24 1.06 14.59
C LEU A 161 -19.39 1.39 15.54
N THR A 162 -20.55 1.76 14.99
CA THR A 162 -21.78 2.04 15.72
C THR A 162 -22.96 1.39 15.00
N THR A 163 -24.18 1.63 15.46
CA THR A 163 -25.38 1.16 14.74
C THR A 163 -25.72 2.08 13.58
N GLN A 164 -26.42 1.54 12.59
CA GLN A 164 -26.96 2.35 11.48
C GLN A 164 -27.92 3.43 11.99
N GLN A 165 -28.72 3.12 13.01
CA GLN A 165 -29.64 4.07 13.63
C GLN A 165 -28.90 5.25 14.26
N THR A 166 -27.77 5.02 14.94
CA THR A 166 -26.96 6.11 15.49
C THR A 166 -26.47 7.07 14.38
N LEU A 167 -26.10 6.55 13.20
CA LEU A 167 -25.73 7.41 12.06
C LEU A 167 -26.93 8.20 11.51
N GLU A 168 -28.13 7.59 11.44
CA GLU A 168 -29.35 8.27 11.01
C GLU A 168 -29.77 9.37 11.98
N ASP A 169 -29.73 9.09 13.29
CA ASP A 169 -29.98 10.06 14.35
C ASP A 169 -28.97 11.22 14.32
N GLY A 170 -27.75 10.93 13.83
CA GLY A 170 -26.73 11.93 13.51
C GLY A 170 -27.02 12.76 12.27
N GLY A 171 -28.11 12.49 11.54
CA GLY A 171 -28.51 13.23 10.34
C GLY A 171 -27.85 12.77 9.05
N LEU A 172 -27.24 11.56 9.04
CA LEU A 172 -26.62 11.00 7.85
C LEU A 172 -27.67 10.26 7.00
N ALA A 173 -27.51 10.36 5.68
CA ALA A 173 -28.40 9.69 4.76
C ALA A 173 -28.23 8.16 4.87
N PRO A 174 -29.35 7.39 4.77
CA PRO A 174 -29.31 5.93 4.79
C PRO A 174 -28.79 5.39 3.44
N VAL A 175 -27.49 5.43 3.23
CA VAL A 175 -26.81 4.91 2.04
C VAL A 175 -25.74 3.89 2.45
N ASP A 176 -25.67 2.79 1.71
CA ASP A 176 -24.78 1.69 2.03
C ASP A 176 -23.42 1.86 1.34
N ALA A 177 -22.35 1.53 2.03
CA ALA A 177 -20.99 1.45 1.50
C ALA A 177 -20.64 0.01 1.10
N PHE A 178 -21.11 -0.95 1.91
CA PHE A 178 -20.91 -2.38 1.69
C PHE A 178 -22.18 -3.15 2.01
N VAL A 179 -22.38 -4.25 1.29
CA VAL A 179 -23.38 -5.25 1.63
C VAL A 179 -22.71 -6.62 1.64
N TYR A 180 -22.78 -7.30 2.77
CA TYR A 180 -22.24 -8.63 3.00
C TYR A 180 -23.35 -9.64 2.87
N VAL A 181 -23.16 -10.69 2.06
CA VAL A 181 -24.19 -11.66 1.75
C VAL A 181 -23.72 -13.07 2.11
N VAL A 182 -24.50 -13.75 2.92
CA VAL A 182 -24.33 -15.16 3.25
C VAL A 182 -25.33 -15.96 2.44
N LYS A 183 -24.86 -16.91 1.65
CA LYS A 183 -25.73 -17.82 0.90
C LYS A 183 -26.20 -18.99 1.76
N GLU A 184 -27.33 -19.60 1.41
CA GLU A 184 -27.77 -20.86 1.98
C GLU A 184 -26.75 -21.98 1.72
N SER A 185 -26.64 -22.93 2.64
CA SER A 185 -25.61 -23.96 2.59
C SER A 185 -25.71 -24.90 1.38
N ASP A 186 -26.90 -25.06 0.84
CA ASP A 186 -27.23 -25.91 -0.30
C ASP A 186 -27.41 -25.13 -1.62
N ALA A 187 -27.40 -23.78 -1.57
CA ALA A 187 -27.49 -22.94 -2.76
C ALA A 187 -26.24 -23.02 -3.63
N ASP A 188 -26.41 -22.97 -4.94
CA ASP A 188 -25.30 -22.90 -5.88
C ASP A 188 -24.66 -21.51 -5.85
N THR A 189 -23.33 -21.49 -5.76
CA THR A 189 -22.58 -20.24 -5.63
C THR A 189 -22.68 -19.36 -6.89
N ASP A 190 -22.67 -19.97 -8.07
CA ASP A 190 -22.71 -19.22 -9.32
C ASP A 190 -24.12 -18.69 -9.60
N GLU A 191 -25.17 -19.46 -9.26
CA GLU A 191 -26.58 -19.04 -9.40
C GLU A 191 -26.88 -17.83 -8.49
N VAL A 192 -26.45 -17.86 -7.22
CA VAL A 192 -26.65 -16.74 -6.30
C VAL A 192 -25.88 -15.50 -6.78
N ARG A 193 -24.65 -15.68 -7.26
CA ARG A 193 -23.86 -14.57 -7.82
C ARG A 193 -24.58 -13.94 -9.01
N GLU A 194 -25.08 -14.73 -9.97
CA GLU A 194 -25.77 -14.23 -11.17
C GLU A 194 -27.07 -13.49 -10.80
N ALA A 195 -27.79 -13.98 -9.77
CA ALA A 195 -28.97 -13.29 -9.24
C ALA A 195 -28.61 -11.93 -8.64
N ILE A 196 -27.54 -11.84 -7.83
CA ILE A 196 -27.06 -10.56 -7.30
C ILE A 196 -26.60 -9.62 -8.42
N GLU A 197 -25.87 -10.12 -9.43
CA GLU A 197 -25.44 -9.33 -10.60
C GLU A 197 -26.62 -8.73 -11.34
N THR A 198 -27.76 -9.46 -11.40
CA THR A 198 -28.99 -8.96 -12.01
C THR A 198 -29.59 -7.79 -11.21
N VAL A 199 -29.55 -7.84 -9.88
CA VAL A 199 -30.04 -6.74 -9.02
C VAL A 199 -29.23 -5.46 -9.23
N ILE A 200 -27.92 -5.58 -9.44
CA ILE A 200 -27.03 -4.43 -9.60
C ILE A 200 -26.77 -4.02 -11.06
N GLU A 201 -27.45 -4.65 -12.06
CA GLU A 201 -27.20 -4.42 -13.50
C GLU A 201 -27.30 -2.94 -13.91
N ASP A 202 -28.23 -2.20 -13.32
CA ASP A 202 -28.42 -0.77 -13.59
C ASP A 202 -27.38 0.14 -12.90
N GLN A 203 -26.46 -0.42 -12.11
CA GLN A 203 -25.44 0.31 -11.35
C GLN A 203 -24.02 -0.14 -11.73
N PRO A 204 -23.45 0.34 -12.83
CA PRO A 204 -22.21 -0.20 -13.42
C PRO A 204 -20.96 -0.03 -12.53
N THR A 205 -21.02 0.78 -11.49
CA THR A 205 -19.93 0.97 -10.52
C THR A 205 -20.08 0.10 -9.28
N VAL A 206 -21.22 -0.54 -9.08
CA VAL A 206 -21.45 -1.50 -7.99
C VAL A 206 -21.11 -2.89 -8.49
N THR A 207 -20.37 -3.65 -7.73
CA THR A 207 -19.92 -5.00 -8.11
C THR A 207 -20.10 -5.97 -6.95
N VAL A 208 -20.35 -7.23 -7.27
CA VAL A 208 -20.36 -8.33 -6.32
C VAL A 208 -19.09 -9.15 -6.48
N LYS A 209 -18.43 -9.45 -5.38
CA LYS A 209 -17.19 -10.25 -5.33
C LYS A 209 -17.20 -11.17 -4.14
N ASP A 210 -16.49 -12.28 -4.25
CA ASP A 210 -16.09 -13.06 -3.08
C ASP A 210 -14.99 -12.31 -2.30
N PRO A 211 -14.71 -12.68 -1.05
CA PRO A 211 -13.68 -12.02 -0.24
C PRO A 211 -12.30 -12.00 -0.90
N GLU A 212 -11.94 -13.06 -1.64
CA GLU A 212 -10.65 -13.14 -2.35
C GLU A 212 -10.60 -12.15 -3.53
N GLY A 213 -11.66 -12.06 -4.32
CA GLY A 213 -11.79 -11.10 -5.42
C GLY A 213 -11.83 -9.66 -4.93
N TYR A 214 -12.47 -9.40 -3.78
CA TYR A 214 -12.45 -8.07 -3.16
C TYR A 214 -11.04 -7.69 -2.66
N ALA A 215 -10.33 -8.62 -2.02
CA ALA A 215 -8.94 -8.43 -1.61
C ALA A 215 -8.02 -8.15 -2.81
N ALA A 216 -8.22 -8.88 -3.92
CA ALA A 216 -7.47 -8.67 -5.16
C ALA A 216 -7.72 -7.28 -5.77
N GLU A 217 -8.96 -6.77 -5.71
CA GLU A 217 -9.28 -5.41 -6.15
C GLU A 217 -8.58 -4.35 -5.30
N GLN A 218 -8.61 -4.50 -3.98
CA GLN A 218 -7.89 -3.60 -3.07
C GLN A 218 -6.38 -3.61 -3.35
N GLN A 219 -5.83 -4.79 -3.62
CA GLN A 219 -4.42 -4.93 -4.00
C GLN A 219 -4.10 -4.21 -5.31
N GLU A 220 -5.00 -4.26 -6.31
CA GLU A 220 -4.80 -3.55 -7.58
C GLU A 220 -4.78 -2.02 -7.37
N GLN A 221 -5.63 -1.47 -6.52
CA GLN A 221 -5.60 -0.05 -6.16
C GLN A 221 -4.26 0.34 -5.51
N ILE A 222 -3.76 -0.48 -4.57
CA ILE A 222 -2.44 -0.28 -3.95
C ILE A 222 -1.34 -0.34 -5.03
N ASN A 223 -1.38 -1.31 -5.93
CA ASN A 223 -0.41 -1.46 -7.01
C ASN A 223 -0.40 -0.26 -7.97
N GLN A 224 -1.57 0.28 -8.33
CA GLN A 224 -1.68 1.48 -9.17
C GLN A 224 -1.05 2.70 -8.48
N PHE A 225 -1.32 2.89 -7.19
CA PHE A 225 -0.70 3.95 -6.41
C PHE A 225 0.83 3.79 -6.32
N LEU A 226 1.31 2.58 -6.06
CA LEU A 226 2.73 2.26 -6.05
C LEU A 226 3.37 2.48 -7.42
N ALA A 227 2.71 2.11 -8.53
CA ALA A 227 3.22 2.33 -9.87
C ALA A 227 3.41 3.83 -10.16
N PHE A 228 2.48 4.68 -9.71
CA PHE A 228 2.63 6.14 -9.80
C PHE A 228 3.86 6.63 -9.00
N ILE A 229 4.02 6.19 -7.76
CA ILE A 229 5.17 6.54 -6.91
C ILE A 229 6.48 6.04 -7.54
N TYR A 230 6.52 4.80 -8.04
CA TYR A 230 7.71 4.27 -8.72
C TYR A 230 8.03 5.05 -9.99
N GLY A 231 7.05 5.56 -10.71
CA GLY A 231 7.25 6.45 -11.84
C GLY A 231 7.97 7.74 -11.44
N LEU A 232 7.54 8.38 -10.36
CA LEU A 232 8.19 9.59 -9.82
C LEU A 232 9.61 9.29 -9.28
N LEU A 233 9.78 8.22 -8.53
CA LEU A 233 11.08 7.82 -8.00
C LEU A 233 12.03 7.38 -9.12
N GLY A 234 11.51 6.75 -10.17
CA GLY A 234 12.25 6.39 -11.37
C GLY A 234 12.89 7.60 -12.05
N LEU A 235 12.19 8.75 -12.06
CA LEU A 235 12.76 10.00 -12.57
C LEU A 235 13.97 10.45 -11.73
N SER A 236 13.91 10.30 -10.41
CA SER A 236 15.05 10.60 -9.52
C SER A 236 16.24 9.68 -9.80
N VAL A 237 15.99 8.40 -10.09
CA VAL A 237 17.02 7.44 -10.50
C VAL A 237 17.64 7.84 -11.84
N ILE A 238 16.86 8.33 -12.82
CA ILE A 238 17.38 8.85 -14.10
C ILE A 238 18.32 10.03 -13.85
N ILE A 239 17.95 10.97 -12.99
CA ILE A 239 18.81 12.11 -12.61
C ILE A 239 20.11 11.61 -11.96
N ALA A 240 20.02 10.63 -11.07
CA ALA A 240 21.20 10.01 -10.45
C ALA A 240 22.13 9.38 -11.51
N ILE A 241 21.58 8.68 -12.51
CA ILE A 241 22.36 8.10 -13.61
C ILE A 241 23.08 9.19 -14.41
N LEU A 242 22.43 10.29 -14.74
CA LEU A 242 23.07 11.42 -15.41
C LEU A 242 24.22 12.00 -14.57
N GLY A 243 24.07 12.05 -13.25
CA GLY A 243 25.13 12.39 -12.32
C GLY A 243 26.32 11.41 -12.39
N VAL A 244 26.05 10.09 -12.46
CA VAL A 244 27.08 9.05 -12.65
C VAL A 244 27.82 9.24 -13.98
N VAL A 245 27.09 9.44 -15.09
CA VAL A 245 27.67 9.69 -16.42
C VAL A 245 28.61 10.89 -16.39
N ASN A 246 28.19 12.00 -15.78
CA ASN A 246 28.99 13.22 -15.68
C ASN A 246 30.26 13.00 -14.85
N THR A 247 30.13 12.36 -13.69
CA THR A 247 31.28 12.09 -12.80
C THR A 247 32.28 11.12 -13.44
N LEU A 248 31.80 10.04 -14.08
CA LEU A 248 32.68 9.12 -14.80
C LEU A 248 33.39 9.83 -15.98
N SER A 249 32.66 10.69 -16.72
CA SER A 249 33.26 11.45 -17.82
C SER A 249 34.38 12.38 -17.33
N LEU A 250 34.17 13.05 -16.18
CA LEU A 250 35.18 13.91 -15.57
C LEU A 250 36.37 13.10 -15.04
N SER A 251 36.10 11.97 -14.39
CA SER A 251 37.17 11.05 -13.91
C SER A 251 38.05 10.55 -15.05
N VAL A 252 37.47 10.21 -16.20
CA VAL A 252 38.23 9.82 -17.41
C VAL A 252 39.13 10.97 -17.91
N ILE A 253 38.64 12.21 -17.88
CA ILE A 253 39.42 13.39 -18.29
C ILE A 253 40.58 13.64 -17.30
N GLU A 254 40.32 13.60 -16.00
CA GLU A 254 41.34 13.80 -14.97
C GLU A 254 42.44 12.73 -15.02
N ARG A 255 42.08 11.47 -15.36
CA ARG A 255 43.03 10.35 -15.46
C ARG A 255 43.54 10.13 -16.90
N THR A 256 43.40 11.13 -17.79
CA THR A 256 43.83 10.99 -19.19
C THR A 256 45.28 10.53 -19.35
N ARG A 257 46.18 11.02 -18.49
CA ARG A 257 47.61 10.66 -18.52
C ARG A 257 47.82 9.19 -18.06
N GLU A 258 47.12 8.71 -17.05
CA GLU A 258 47.17 7.32 -16.60
C GLU A 258 46.65 6.38 -17.70
N VAL A 259 45.52 6.74 -18.31
CA VAL A 259 44.94 6.00 -19.44
C VAL A 259 45.87 5.97 -20.64
N GLY A 260 46.55 7.08 -20.93
CA GLY A 260 47.57 7.14 -21.99
C GLY A 260 48.78 6.22 -21.70
N LEU A 261 49.27 6.20 -20.50
CA LEU A 261 50.36 5.31 -20.05
C LEU A 261 49.94 3.82 -20.14
N LEU A 262 48.78 3.46 -19.67
CA LEU A 262 48.26 2.08 -19.78
C LEU A 262 48.18 1.62 -21.26
N ARG A 263 47.78 2.50 -22.15
CA ARG A 263 47.73 2.20 -23.59
C ARG A 263 49.14 2.12 -24.21
N ALA A 264 50.11 2.90 -23.74
CA ALA A 264 51.51 2.82 -24.19
C ALA A 264 52.17 1.49 -23.78
N VAL A 265 51.78 0.93 -22.64
CA VAL A 265 52.26 -0.39 -22.16
C VAL A 265 51.47 -1.57 -22.79
N GLY A 266 50.50 -1.31 -23.68
CA GLY A 266 49.83 -2.34 -24.48
C GLY A 266 48.40 -2.69 -24.11
N VAL A 267 47.76 -1.96 -23.20
CA VAL A 267 46.31 -2.16 -22.88
C VAL A 267 45.49 -1.83 -24.08
N THR A 268 44.65 -2.77 -24.55
CA THR A 268 43.76 -2.61 -25.70
C THR A 268 42.57 -1.71 -25.39
N ARG A 269 41.97 -1.10 -26.42
CA ARG A 269 40.76 -0.28 -26.28
C ARG A 269 39.58 -1.06 -25.65
N ARG A 270 39.51 -2.38 -25.89
CA ARG A 270 38.48 -3.26 -25.37
C ARG A 270 38.67 -3.50 -23.87
N GLN A 271 39.90 -3.69 -23.42
CA GLN A 271 40.22 -3.85 -22.01
C GLN A 271 39.94 -2.56 -21.22
N LEU A 272 40.31 -1.40 -21.76
CA LEU A 272 40.02 -0.12 -21.15
C LEU A 272 38.51 0.14 -20.99
N ARG A 273 37.73 -0.12 -22.06
CA ARG A 273 36.27 -0.02 -21.96
C ARG A 273 35.68 -0.92 -20.87
N ARG A 274 36.13 -2.18 -20.82
CA ARG A 274 35.67 -3.14 -19.82
C ARG A 274 36.02 -2.68 -18.39
N MET A 275 37.18 -2.08 -18.18
CA MET A 275 37.61 -1.53 -16.91
C MET A 275 36.66 -0.42 -16.42
N VAL A 276 36.36 0.56 -17.26
CA VAL A 276 35.45 1.68 -16.92
C VAL A 276 34.02 1.17 -16.67
N ILE A 277 33.53 0.21 -17.48
CA ILE A 277 32.19 -0.39 -17.29
C ILE A 277 32.14 -1.15 -15.95
N LEU A 278 33.14 -1.97 -15.64
CA LEU A 278 33.19 -2.72 -14.39
C LEU A 278 33.24 -1.80 -13.18
N GLU A 279 34.02 -0.71 -13.24
CA GLU A 279 34.07 0.30 -12.17
C GLU A 279 32.68 0.89 -11.91
N SER A 280 31.95 1.25 -12.98
CA SER A 280 30.59 1.78 -12.86
C SER A 280 29.60 0.76 -12.30
N VAL A 281 29.66 -0.50 -12.77
CA VAL A 281 28.79 -1.57 -12.27
C VAL A 281 29.01 -1.83 -10.80
N VAL A 282 30.26 -1.89 -10.35
CA VAL A 282 30.58 -2.09 -8.93
C VAL A 282 30.02 -0.95 -8.08
N ILE A 283 30.17 0.31 -8.53
CA ILE A 283 29.62 1.47 -7.83
C ILE A 283 28.09 1.42 -7.79
N ALA A 284 27.45 1.09 -8.91
CA ALA A 284 25.99 1.04 -9.02
C ALA A 284 25.39 -0.11 -8.20
N VAL A 285 25.98 -1.30 -8.26
CA VAL A 285 25.51 -2.46 -7.48
C VAL A 285 25.74 -2.23 -5.98
N PHE A 286 26.88 -1.65 -5.59
CA PHE A 286 27.15 -1.32 -4.19
C PHE A 286 26.16 -0.27 -3.67
N GLY A 287 25.92 0.81 -4.44
CA GLY A 287 24.88 1.80 -4.11
C GLY A 287 23.48 1.19 -4.05
N GLY A 288 23.17 0.29 -5.00
CA GLY A 288 21.93 -0.45 -5.05
C GLY A 288 21.70 -1.35 -3.85
N LEU A 289 22.70 -2.14 -3.47
CA LEU A 289 22.64 -3.02 -2.28
C LEU A 289 22.46 -2.21 -1.00
N LEU A 290 23.24 -1.14 -0.81
CA LEU A 290 23.08 -0.28 0.36
C LEU A 290 21.70 0.39 0.36
N GLY A 291 21.20 0.85 -0.80
CA GLY A 291 19.87 1.41 -0.93
C GLY A 291 18.78 0.41 -0.54
N VAL A 292 18.85 -0.81 -1.06
CA VAL A 292 17.89 -1.88 -0.71
C VAL A 292 17.94 -2.22 0.77
N ILE A 293 19.14 -2.38 1.37
CA ILE A 293 19.27 -2.68 2.81
C ILE A 293 18.68 -1.56 3.67
N MET A 294 19.02 -0.31 3.37
CA MET A 294 18.50 0.84 4.11
C MET A 294 17.00 1.01 3.89
N GLY A 295 16.53 0.89 2.65
CA GLY A 295 15.12 1.03 2.30
C GLY A 295 14.27 -0.06 2.95
N THR A 296 14.74 -1.31 2.96
CA THR A 296 14.06 -2.40 3.66
C THR A 296 14.04 -2.15 5.17
N GLY A 297 15.16 -1.73 5.77
CA GLY A 297 15.22 -1.41 7.19
C GLY A 297 14.27 -0.28 7.59
N PHE A 298 14.26 0.84 6.85
CA PHE A 298 13.33 1.94 7.11
C PHE A 298 11.88 1.55 6.80
N GLY A 299 11.63 0.82 5.72
CA GLY A 299 10.30 0.33 5.38
C GLY A 299 9.72 -0.56 6.47
N SER A 300 10.52 -1.51 6.97
CA SER A 300 10.10 -2.35 8.11
C SER A 300 9.87 -1.54 9.38
N ALA A 301 10.69 -0.55 9.66
CA ALA A 301 10.50 0.32 10.82
C ALA A 301 9.21 1.16 10.72
N VAL A 302 8.88 1.65 9.52
CA VAL A 302 7.62 2.36 9.27
C VAL A 302 6.41 1.42 9.45
N VAL A 303 6.46 0.21 8.91
CA VAL A 303 5.37 -0.77 9.08
C VAL A 303 5.15 -1.09 10.55
N ILE A 304 6.20 -1.36 11.32
CA ILE A 304 6.11 -1.62 12.77
C ILE A 304 5.56 -0.40 13.52
N ALA A 305 5.96 0.81 13.13
CA ALA A 305 5.46 2.03 13.77
C ALA A 305 3.98 2.33 13.43
N LEU A 306 3.45 1.73 12.36
CA LEU A 306 2.05 1.85 11.93
C LEU A 306 1.20 0.61 12.26
N GLU A 307 1.71 -0.30 13.09
CA GLU A 307 0.98 -1.50 13.53
C GLU A 307 -0.35 -1.12 14.20
N ASP A 308 -0.32 -0.13 15.09
CA ASP A 308 -1.52 0.44 15.75
C ASP A 308 -2.47 1.20 14.79
N GLN A 309 -2.08 1.39 13.53
CA GLN A 309 -2.90 2.00 12.48
C GLN A 309 -3.35 0.98 11.41
N GLY A 310 -3.21 -0.32 11.72
CA GLY A 310 -3.73 -1.39 10.88
C GLY A 310 -2.73 -2.04 9.91
N LEU A 311 -1.45 -1.67 9.95
CA LEU A 311 -0.41 -2.40 9.23
C LEU A 311 0.14 -3.56 10.09
N SER A 312 -0.68 -4.61 10.29
CA SER A 312 -0.35 -5.72 11.18
C SER A 312 0.65 -6.72 10.62
N ASP A 313 0.76 -6.81 9.28
CA ASP A 313 1.55 -7.85 8.62
C ASP A 313 2.77 -7.27 7.90
N LEU A 314 3.98 -7.58 8.43
CA LEU A 314 5.23 -7.20 7.76
C LEU A 314 5.56 -8.15 6.62
N ALA A 315 5.43 -7.70 5.38
CA ALA A 315 5.78 -8.43 4.18
C ALA A 315 6.99 -7.83 3.46
N ILE A 316 8.02 -8.64 3.23
CA ILE A 316 9.22 -8.21 2.50
C ILE A 316 9.19 -8.80 1.08
N PRO A 317 9.02 -7.97 0.04
CA PRO A 317 8.90 -8.44 -1.35
C PRO A 317 10.27 -8.75 -1.96
N TRP A 318 10.93 -9.84 -1.54
CA TRP A 318 12.27 -10.23 -1.99
C TRP A 318 12.47 -10.22 -3.51
N PRO A 319 11.54 -10.72 -4.34
CA PRO A 319 11.71 -10.68 -5.80
C PRO A 319 11.84 -9.25 -6.36
N VAL A 320 11.07 -8.30 -5.82
CA VAL A 320 11.12 -6.89 -6.20
C VAL A 320 12.45 -6.26 -5.79
N LEU A 321 12.90 -6.52 -4.56
CA LEU A 321 14.16 -6.00 -4.03
C LEU A 321 15.38 -6.52 -4.81
N VAL A 322 15.40 -7.80 -5.16
CA VAL A 322 16.44 -8.39 -6.04
C VAL A 322 16.41 -7.73 -7.42
N THR A 323 15.22 -7.50 -7.97
CA THR A 323 15.07 -6.80 -9.25
C THR A 323 15.68 -5.40 -9.21
N PHE A 324 15.51 -4.64 -8.13
CA PHE A 324 16.13 -3.32 -7.97
C PHE A 324 17.66 -3.38 -7.99
N VAL A 325 18.27 -4.38 -7.35
CA VAL A 325 19.72 -4.59 -7.39
C VAL A 325 20.19 -4.95 -8.80
N VAL A 326 19.49 -5.83 -9.50
CA VAL A 326 19.83 -6.19 -10.89
C VAL A 326 19.71 -4.99 -11.81
N VAL A 327 18.61 -4.23 -11.71
CA VAL A 327 18.40 -3.02 -12.47
C VAL A 327 19.48 -1.99 -12.20
N SER A 328 19.92 -1.82 -10.95
CA SER A 328 21.03 -0.90 -10.63
C SER A 328 22.32 -1.27 -11.37
N GLY A 329 22.63 -2.56 -11.47
CA GLY A 329 23.78 -3.05 -12.23
C GLY A 329 23.66 -2.74 -13.73
N ILE A 330 22.47 -2.95 -14.33
CA ILE A 330 22.17 -2.60 -15.73
C ILE A 330 22.33 -1.10 -15.96
N LEU A 331 21.79 -0.29 -15.07
CA LEU A 331 21.92 1.17 -15.12
C LEU A 331 23.38 1.63 -14.99
N GLY A 332 24.18 0.93 -14.19
CA GLY A 332 25.62 1.14 -14.11
C GLY A 332 26.33 0.87 -15.44
N ILE A 333 25.96 -0.18 -16.18
CA ILE A 333 26.47 -0.45 -17.53
C ILE A 333 26.09 0.69 -18.48
N LEU A 334 24.81 1.09 -18.50
CA LEU A 334 24.31 2.14 -19.38
C LEU A 334 25.00 3.48 -19.11
N ALA A 335 25.17 3.86 -17.85
CA ALA A 335 25.86 5.08 -17.44
C ALA A 335 27.33 5.12 -17.89
N ALA A 336 28.02 3.97 -17.90
CA ALA A 336 29.40 3.88 -18.32
C ALA A 336 29.63 3.85 -19.83
N LEU A 337 28.62 3.55 -20.65
CA LEU A 337 28.82 3.37 -22.10
C LEU A 337 29.48 4.59 -22.74
N PHE A 338 28.92 5.78 -22.56
CA PHE A 338 29.44 7.00 -23.18
C PHE A 338 30.86 7.34 -22.67
N PRO A 339 31.16 7.41 -21.35
CA PRO A 339 32.50 7.66 -20.85
C PRO A 339 33.53 6.61 -21.31
N ALA A 340 33.16 5.33 -21.31
CA ALA A 340 34.04 4.24 -21.73
C ALA A 340 34.43 4.31 -23.22
N PHE A 341 33.45 4.67 -24.08
CA PHE A 341 33.77 4.88 -25.50
C PHE A 341 34.68 6.08 -25.72
N ARG A 342 34.48 7.16 -24.97
CA ARG A 342 35.30 8.36 -25.04
C ARG A 342 36.73 8.09 -24.56
N ALA A 343 36.91 7.40 -23.44
CA ALA A 343 38.20 6.99 -22.90
C ALA A 343 38.99 6.13 -23.92
N ALA A 344 38.34 5.18 -24.58
CA ALA A 344 38.98 4.29 -25.55
C ALA A 344 39.44 4.98 -26.84
N ARG A 345 38.90 6.16 -27.14
CA ARG A 345 39.26 6.95 -28.36
C ARG A 345 40.34 8.01 -28.11
N LEU A 346 40.80 8.19 -26.86
CA LEU A 346 41.86 9.15 -26.55
C LEU A 346 43.14 8.86 -27.38
N ASN A 347 43.75 9.93 -27.93
CA ASN A 347 45.04 9.83 -28.66
C ASN A 347 46.18 9.74 -27.66
N VAL A 348 46.94 8.62 -27.72
CA VAL A 348 48.03 8.32 -26.79
C VAL A 348 49.10 9.41 -26.77
N LEU A 349 49.47 9.95 -27.96
CA LEU A 349 50.48 11.01 -28.06
C LEU A 349 50.02 12.31 -27.38
N GLN A 350 48.77 12.71 -27.57
CA GLN A 350 48.21 13.91 -26.95
C GLN A 350 48.02 13.73 -25.42
N ALA A 351 47.68 12.50 -24.97
CA ALA A 351 47.47 12.19 -23.56
C ALA A 351 48.77 12.26 -22.74
N ILE A 352 49.93 11.98 -23.31
CA ILE A 352 51.24 12.00 -22.62
C ILE A 352 51.84 13.42 -22.65
N THR A 353 51.51 14.24 -23.63
CA THR A 353 52.06 15.61 -23.81
C THR A 353 51.13 16.70 -23.21
N ALA A 354 49.96 16.38 -22.73
CA ALA A 354 49.07 17.31 -22.05
C ALA A 354 49.68 17.70 -20.68
N GLN A 355 50.04 19.00 -20.53
CA GLN A 355 50.48 19.63 -19.30
C GLN A 355 49.29 19.96 -18.38
#